data_6adeb8d18e4a20c82f1da6a054fea2fc
#
_entry.id   6adeb8d18e4a20c82f1da6a054fea2fc
#
_cell.length_a   1.000
_cell.length_b   1.000
_cell.length_c   1.000
_cell.angle_alpha   90.00
_cell.angle_beta   90.00
_cell.angle_gamma   90.00
#
_symmetry.space_group_name_H-M   'P 1'
#
loop_
_entity.id
_entity.type
_entity.pdbx_description
1 polymer ?
#
loop_
_entity_poly.entity_id
_entity_poly.type
_entity_poly.pdbx_seq_one_letter_code
_entity_poly.pdbx_strand_id
1 'polypeptide(L)'
;MKASAGEISSHPSVAKLIADVSKLCIENGVTMRMYNGNKVHLGNRMYSSGFFSSDPKHLELAVSTGVEDEKWLIILVHESCHLDQWVEDRSVFDEMDASASIDDWISGKRMTRKRIEKSIDTTIKIELDCEKRSVKKIIKYNLPLDVDRYTQMANTYIYFYQWMKTSRMWIPKHKSLYIEEIIKHAPKKFKRDYSEIPQRLREAFDKYIANG
;
A
#
# COMPACT_ATOMS: atom_id res chain seq x y z
N MET A 1 0.71 15.94 -18.51
CA MET A 1 2.14 15.74 -18.83
C MET A 1 2.71 14.82 -17.77
N LYS A 2 3.35 13.71 -18.13
CA LYS A 2 4.10 12.89 -17.16
C LYS A 2 5.43 13.62 -16.91
N ALA A 3 5.78 13.84 -15.63
CA ALA A 3 7.08 14.35 -15.26
C ALA A 3 8.15 13.36 -15.73
N SER A 4 9.29 13.87 -16.23
CA SER A 4 10.41 13.03 -16.63
C SER A 4 11.15 12.47 -15.40
N ALA A 5 11.85 11.34 -15.58
CA ALA A 5 12.72 10.78 -14.54
C ALA A 5 13.73 11.86 -14.09
N GLY A 6 13.85 12.08 -12.78
CA GLY A 6 14.69 13.13 -12.19
C GLY A 6 13.96 14.44 -11.84
N GLU A 7 12.81 14.74 -12.45
CA GLU A 7 12.01 15.92 -12.09
C GLU A 7 11.26 15.74 -10.77
N ILE A 8 10.84 14.52 -10.44
CA ILE A 8 10.12 14.21 -9.21
C ILE A 8 11.04 14.33 -8.00
N SER A 9 12.24 13.75 -8.06
CA SER A 9 13.20 13.78 -6.95
C SER A 9 13.67 15.19 -6.59
N SER A 10 13.72 16.10 -7.57
CA SER A 10 14.12 17.51 -7.40
C SER A 10 12.94 18.44 -7.10
N HIS A 11 11.70 17.94 -7.10
CA HIS A 11 10.52 18.78 -6.92
C HIS A 11 10.44 19.34 -5.48
N PRO A 12 10.28 20.65 -5.26
CA PRO A 12 10.29 21.26 -3.93
C PRO A 12 9.24 20.66 -2.96
N SER A 13 8.07 20.28 -3.48
CA SER A 13 7.02 19.64 -2.66
C SER A 13 7.44 18.28 -2.13
N VAL A 14 8.22 17.53 -2.91
CA VAL A 14 8.73 16.22 -2.52
C VAL A 14 9.78 16.37 -1.42
N ALA A 15 10.70 17.33 -1.57
CA ALA A 15 11.67 17.65 -0.53
C ALA A 15 10.99 18.08 0.78
N LYS A 16 9.92 18.88 0.69
CA LYS A 16 9.11 19.28 1.85
C LYS A 16 8.43 18.07 2.50
N LEU A 17 7.83 17.18 1.72
CA LEU A 17 7.22 15.95 2.24
C LEU A 17 8.24 15.10 3.00
N ILE A 18 9.42 14.87 2.40
CA ILE A 18 10.51 14.08 3.02
C ILE A 18 10.92 14.71 4.35
N ALA A 19 11.12 16.04 4.39
CA ALA A 19 11.50 16.75 5.60
C ALA A 19 10.44 16.61 6.72
N ASP A 20 9.15 16.79 6.38
CA ASP A 20 8.05 16.67 7.34
C ASP A 20 7.87 15.23 7.86
N VAL A 21 7.99 14.22 6.97
CA VAL A 21 7.96 12.80 7.36
C VAL A 21 9.16 12.44 8.23
N SER A 22 10.36 12.89 7.86
CA SER A 22 11.58 12.67 8.66
C SER A 22 11.46 13.27 10.05
N LYS A 23 10.91 14.48 10.17
CA LYS A 23 10.65 15.13 11.46
C LYS A 23 9.67 14.30 12.28
N LEU A 24 8.56 13.85 11.70
CA LEU A 24 7.56 13.01 12.39
C LEU A 24 8.18 11.69 12.88
N CYS A 25 9.03 11.07 12.06
CA CYS A 25 9.77 9.88 12.45
C CYS A 25 10.65 10.14 13.69
N ILE A 26 11.45 11.21 13.68
CA ILE A 26 12.35 11.59 14.79
C ILE A 26 11.54 11.83 16.07
N GLU A 27 10.45 12.59 16.01
CA GLU A 27 9.58 12.91 17.13
C GLU A 27 8.94 11.67 17.78
N ASN A 28 8.80 10.57 17.02
CA ASN A 28 8.17 9.33 17.47
C ASN A 28 9.16 8.16 17.63
N GLY A 29 10.47 8.39 17.52
CA GLY A 29 11.49 7.36 17.66
C GLY A 29 11.54 6.35 16.53
N VAL A 30 10.96 6.68 15.36
CA VAL A 30 10.93 5.84 14.16
C VAL A 30 12.20 6.08 13.34
N THR A 31 12.86 5.02 12.91
CA THR A 31 13.98 5.12 11.97
C THR A 31 13.43 5.28 10.54
N MET A 32 13.77 6.40 9.87
CA MET A 32 13.46 6.58 8.45
C MET A 32 14.66 6.18 7.59
N ARG A 33 14.45 5.31 6.60
CA ARG A 33 15.49 4.87 5.65
C ARG A 33 15.02 4.97 4.21
N MET A 34 15.84 5.61 3.38
CA MET A 34 15.68 5.65 1.93
C MET A 34 16.84 4.84 1.30
N TYR A 35 16.52 3.68 0.77
CA TYR A 35 17.50 2.76 0.20
C TYR A 35 17.71 3.03 -1.29
N ASN A 36 18.94 3.22 -1.69
CA ASN A 36 19.31 3.30 -3.11
C ASN A 36 19.38 1.92 -3.74
N GLY A 37 18.24 1.26 -3.84
CA GLY A 37 18.09 -0.09 -4.41
C GLY A 37 16.64 -0.33 -4.80
N ASN A 38 16.37 -1.42 -5.51
CA ASN A 38 15.02 -1.73 -6.02
C ASN A 38 14.09 -2.31 -4.97
N LYS A 39 14.61 -2.74 -3.81
CA LYS A 39 13.84 -3.36 -2.71
C LYS A 39 14.48 -3.09 -1.37
N VAL A 40 13.66 -3.01 -0.35
CA VAL A 40 14.05 -3.00 1.06
C VAL A 40 13.84 -4.39 1.67
N HIS A 41 14.65 -4.74 2.68
CA HIS A 41 14.62 -6.04 3.35
C HIS A 41 13.79 -5.95 4.63
N LEU A 42 12.76 -6.78 4.73
CA LEU A 42 11.83 -6.84 5.87
C LEU A 42 12.25 -7.82 6.98
N GLY A 43 13.45 -8.39 6.92
CA GLY A 43 13.80 -9.57 7.71
C GLY A 43 13.26 -10.86 7.08
N ASN A 44 13.60 -12.03 7.66
CA ASN A 44 13.11 -13.34 7.23
C ASN A 44 13.12 -13.62 5.71
N ARG A 45 14.06 -13.02 4.96
CA ARG A 45 14.18 -13.11 3.49
C ARG A 45 12.97 -12.52 2.73
N MET A 46 12.16 -11.68 3.37
CA MET A 46 11.10 -10.93 2.70
C MET A 46 11.63 -9.62 2.14
N TYR A 47 11.16 -9.25 0.96
CA TYR A 47 11.55 -8.02 0.27
C TYR A 47 10.29 -7.25 -0.16
N SER A 48 10.31 -5.93 0.06
CA SER A 48 9.26 -5.02 -0.39
C SER A 48 9.87 -3.82 -1.12
N SER A 49 9.05 -3.00 -1.74
CA SER A 49 9.48 -1.69 -2.27
C SER A 49 9.46 -0.60 -1.20
N GLY A 50 8.75 -0.81 -0.10
CA GLY A 50 8.71 0.01 1.11
C GLY A 50 7.86 -0.66 2.17
N PHE A 51 7.97 -0.19 3.40
CA PHE A 51 7.12 -0.61 4.52
C PHE A 51 7.19 0.39 5.67
N PHE A 52 6.14 0.42 6.47
CA PHE A 52 6.17 0.91 7.84
C PHE A 52 6.05 -0.27 8.80
N SER A 53 6.95 -0.37 9.77
CA SER A 53 6.92 -1.36 10.84
C SER A 53 6.67 -0.67 12.17
N SER A 54 5.64 -1.11 12.89
CA SER A 54 5.31 -0.69 14.26
C SER A 54 5.94 -1.59 15.34
N ASP A 55 6.71 -2.62 14.95
CA ASP A 55 7.40 -3.49 15.90
C ASP A 55 8.41 -2.66 16.74
N PRO A 56 8.29 -2.62 18.07
CA PRO A 56 9.20 -1.86 18.93
C PRO A 56 10.69 -2.22 18.77
N LYS A 57 11.00 -3.43 18.29
CA LYS A 57 12.36 -3.87 18.00
C LYS A 57 12.86 -3.40 16.63
N HIS A 58 11.95 -3.06 15.74
CA HIS A 58 12.22 -2.66 14.36
C HIS A 58 11.25 -1.56 13.93
N LEU A 59 11.17 -0.49 14.73
CA LEU A 59 10.29 0.65 14.45
C LEU A 59 10.91 1.47 13.31
N GLU A 60 10.40 1.28 12.11
CA GLU A 60 11.05 1.76 10.90
C GLU A 60 10.05 2.12 9.80
N LEU A 61 10.31 3.22 9.09
CA LEU A 61 9.73 3.55 7.80
C LEU A 61 10.82 3.43 6.74
N ALA A 62 10.69 2.50 5.81
CA ALA A 62 11.70 2.24 4.80
C ALA A 62 11.11 2.34 3.39
N VAL A 63 11.85 2.98 2.48
CA VAL A 63 11.46 3.16 1.07
C VAL A 63 12.64 2.87 0.15
N SER A 64 12.39 2.11 -0.90
CA SER A 64 13.34 1.83 -1.98
C SER A 64 13.29 2.95 -3.02
N THR A 65 14.41 3.64 -3.24
CA THR A 65 14.53 4.76 -4.19
C THR A 65 15.21 4.40 -5.50
N GLY A 66 15.71 3.17 -5.64
CA GLY A 66 16.31 2.67 -6.90
C GLY A 66 15.27 2.20 -7.93
N VAL A 67 13.98 2.52 -7.73
CA VAL A 67 12.89 2.31 -8.69
C VAL A 67 12.53 3.63 -9.37
N GLU A 68 11.61 3.59 -10.36
CA GLU A 68 11.10 4.80 -11.01
C GLU A 68 10.62 5.84 -10.00
N ASP A 69 10.90 7.12 -10.26
CA ASP A 69 10.63 8.26 -9.37
C ASP A 69 9.17 8.32 -8.90
N GLU A 70 8.21 8.17 -9.79
CA GLU A 70 6.79 8.15 -9.44
C GLU A 70 6.45 7.00 -8.48
N LYS A 71 7.06 5.85 -8.68
CA LYS A 71 6.82 4.64 -7.89
C LYS A 71 7.31 4.79 -6.44
N TRP A 72 8.55 5.25 -6.23
CA TRP A 72 9.02 5.40 -4.86
C TRP A 72 8.30 6.53 -4.12
N LEU A 73 7.89 7.60 -4.82
CA LEU A 73 7.10 8.67 -4.20
C LEU A 73 5.72 8.17 -3.76
N ILE A 74 5.04 7.36 -4.59
CA ILE A 74 3.78 6.70 -4.21
C ILE A 74 3.98 5.86 -2.95
N ILE A 75 5.05 5.08 -2.87
CA ILE A 75 5.36 4.24 -1.71
C ILE A 75 5.64 5.10 -0.48
N LEU A 76 6.45 6.15 -0.59
CA LEU A 76 6.73 7.05 0.53
C LEU A 76 5.44 7.70 1.07
N VAL A 77 4.56 8.16 0.18
CA VAL A 77 3.26 8.71 0.58
C VAL A 77 2.45 7.68 1.35
N HIS A 78 2.31 6.47 0.82
CA HIS A 78 1.56 5.38 1.43
C HIS A 78 2.12 5.00 2.81
N GLU A 79 3.41 4.65 2.90
CA GLU A 79 4.02 4.20 4.15
C GLU A 79 4.04 5.31 5.20
N SER A 80 4.20 6.58 4.78
CA SER A 80 4.07 7.71 5.69
C SER A 80 2.65 7.91 6.23
N CYS A 81 1.62 7.42 5.54
CA CYS A 81 0.25 7.44 6.05
C CYS A 81 -0.02 6.33 7.07
N HIS A 82 0.65 5.18 6.94
CA HIS A 82 0.68 4.18 8.01
C HIS A 82 1.38 4.72 9.27
N LEU A 83 2.47 5.48 9.12
CA LEU A 83 3.07 6.19 10.24
C LEU A 83 2.09 7.18 10.89
N ASP A 84 1.36 7.98 10.09
CA ASP A 84 0.33 8.91 10.62
C ASP A 84 -0.73 8.15 11.42
N GLN A 85 -1.24 7.01 10.91
CA GLN A 85 -2.22 6.17 11.60
C GLN A 85 -1.68 5.68 12.96
N TRP A 86 -0.44 5.18 12.98
CA TRP A 86 0.19 4.68 14.19
C TRP A 86 0.48 5.78 15.22
N VAL A 87 0.83 6.98 14.78
CA VAL A 87 1.03 8.12 15.68
C VAL A 87 -0.28 8.57 16.30
N GLU A 88 -1.39 8.56 15.53
CA GLU A 88 -2.72 8.92 16.02
C GLU A 88 -3.31 7.87 16.96
N ASP A 89 -3.16 6.59 16.61
CA ASP A 89 -3.64 5.47 17.42
C ASP A 89 -2.72 4.26 17.27
N ARG A 90 -1.85 4.05 18.27
CA ARG A 90 -0.90 2.94 18.27
C ARG A 90 -1.56 1.56 18.25
N SER A 91 -2.81 1.45 18.76
CA SER A 91 -3.54 0.18 18.79
C SER A 91 -4.08 -0.25 17.42
N VAL A 92 -4.11 0.64 16.44
CA VAL A 92 -4.56 0.30 15.08
C VAL A 92 -3.80 -0.88 14.49
N PHE A 93 -2.51 -1.01 14.82
CA PHE A 93 -1.66 -2.09 14.33
C PHE A 93 -1.67 -3.35 15.22
N ASP A 94 -2.16 -3.27 16.47
CA ASP A 94 -2.38 -4.45 17.30
C ASP A 94 -3.48 -5.34 16.69
N GLU A 95 -4.45 -4.74 15.99
CA GLU A 95 -5.43 -5.48 15.17
C GLU A 95 -4.81 -6.09 13.89
N MET A 96 -3.63 -5.62 13.44
CA MET A 96 -2.91 -6.15 12.26
C MET A 96 -2.20 -7.49 12.52
N ASP A 97 -2.08 -7.97 13.73
CA ASP A 97 -1.80 -9.39 13.99
C ASP A 97 -2.86 -10.29 13.31
N ALA A 98 -3.99 -9.69 12.91
CA ALA A 98 -4.94 -10.32 12.01
C ALA A 98 -4.35 -10.58 10.60
N SER A 99 -3.39 -9.79 10.10
CA SER A 99 -2.78 -10.00 8.77
C SER A 99 -1.90 -11.24 8.72
N ALA A 100 -1.23 -11.60 9.81
CA ALA A 100 -0.52 -12.89 9.93
C ALA A 100 -1.45 -14.08 9.66
N SER A 101 -2.75 -13.92 9.94
CA SER A 101 -3.76 -14.93 9.61
C SER A 101 -4.02 -15.04 8.10
N ILE A 102 -3.87 -13.96 7.33
CA ILE A 102 -4.04 -13.98 5.87
C ILE A 102 -2.89 -14.75 5.22
N ASP A 103 -1.64 -14.48 5.61
CA ASP A 103 -0.45 -15.17 5.08
C ASP A 103 -0.49 -16.66 5.41
N ASP A 104 -0.84 -17.02 6.64
CA ASP A 104 -1.02 -18.38 7.08
C ASP A 104 -2.11 -19.11 6.26
N TRP A 105 -3.21 -18.44 6.00
CA TRP A 105 -4.31 -19.00 5.23
C TRP A 105 -3.93 -19.19 3.74
N ILE A 106 -3.26 -18.21 3.12
CA ILE A 106 -2.77 -18.30 1.74
C ILE A 106 -1.74 -19.44 1.61
N SER A 107 -0.85 -19.61 2.61
CA SER A 107 0.13 -20.69 2.64
C SER A 107 -0.46 -22.08 2.90
N GLY A 108 -1.78 -22.20 3.09
CA GLY A 108 -2.47 -23.49 3.19
C GLY A 108 -2.95 -23.87 4.59
N LYS A 109 -2.64 -23.09 5.64
CA LYS A 109 -3.15 -23.37 6.98
C LYS A 109 -4.68 -23.32 7.02
N ARG A 110 -5.27 -24.28 7.72
CA ARG A 110 -6.74 -24.31 7.92
C ARG A 110 -7.16 -23.25 8.89
N MET A 111 -8.11 -22.41 8.48
CA MET A 111 -8.74 -21.40 9.32
C MET A 111 -10.23 -21.38 9.11
N THR A 112 -10.97 -20.93 10.12
CA THR A 112 -12.42 -20.75 9.97
C THR A 112 -12.69 -19.58 9.03
N ARG A 113 -13.74 -19.70 8.21
CA ARG A 113 -14.18 -18.65 7.29
C ARG A 113 -14.38 -17.31 8.02
N LYS A 114 -15.04 -17.34 9.18
CA LYS A 114 -15.27 -16.14 10.00
C LYS A 114 -13.96 -15.42 10.40
N ARG A 115 -12.91 -16.19 10.75
CA ARG A 115 -11.62 -15.61 11.13
C ARG A 115 -10.96 -14.92 9.94
N ILE A 116 -10.95 -15.56 8.77
CA ILE A 116 -10.36 -14.99 7.55
C ILE A 116 -11.13 -13.77 7.06
N GLU A 117 -12.45 -13.84 7.00
CA GLU A 117 -13.28 -12.69 6.64
C GLU A 117 -13.00 -11.50 7.57
N LYS A 118 -12.96 -11.72 8.89
CA LYS A 118 -12.61 -10.66 9.85
C LYS A 118 -11.22 -10.09 9.58
N SER A 119 -10.20 -10.92 9.34
CA SER A 119 -8.83 -10.47 9.06
C SER A 119 -8.77 -9.62 7.79
N ILE A 120 -9.40 -10.08 6.71
CA ILE A 120 -9.43 -9.32 5.45
C ILE A 120 -10.19 -8.01 5.62
N ASP A 121 -11.34 -8.01 6.32
CA ASP A 121 -12.13 -6.80 6.55
C ASP A 121 -11.36 -5.77 7.40
N THR A 122 -10.62 -6.22 8.41
CA THR A 122 -9.74 -5.36 9.21
C THR A 122 -8.64 -4.77 8.35
N THR A 123 -7.96 -5.58 7.53
CA THR A 123 -6.92 -5.09 6.60
C THR A 123 -7.50 -4.07 5.62
N ILE A 124 -8.65 -4.35 5.00
CA ILE A 124 -9.33 -3.41 4.10
C ILE A 124 -9.62 -2.08 4.79
N LYS A 125 -10.08 -2.10 6.03
CA LYS A 125 -10.39 -0.86 6.78
C LYS A 125 -9.15 -0.01 7.00
N ILE A 126 -8.03 -0.62 7.40
CA ILE A 126 -6.76 0.06 7.67
C ILE A 126 -6.18 0.62 6.36
N GLU A 127 -6.11 -0.21 5.32
CA GLU A 127 -5.58 0.18 4.02
C GLU A 127 -6.43 1.29 3.38
N LEU A 128 -7.77 1.19 3.45
CA LEU A 128 -8.66 2.21 2.89
C LEU A 128 -8.50 3.57 3.59
N ASP A 129 -8.29 3.60 4.89
CA ASP A 129 -8.00 4.83 5.62
C ASP A 129 -6.62 5.37 5.22
N CYS A 130 -5.60 4.50 5.14
CA CYS A 130 -4.27 4.87 4.65
C CYS A 130 -4.34 5.50 3.25
N GLU A 131 -5.03 4.88 2.31
CA GLU A 131 -5.15 5.37 0.93
C GLU A 131 -5.91 6.70 0.84
N LYS A 132 -6.94 6.89 1.67
CA LYS A 132 -7.64 8.19 1.76
C LYS A 132 -6.73 9.29 2.33
N ARG A 133 -5.88 8.97 3.31
CA ARG A 133 -4.85 9.89 3.83
C ARG A 133 -3.81 10.21 2.77
N SER A 134 -3.40 9.20 1.99
CA SER A 134 -2.46 9.35 0.90
C SER A 134 -2.95 10.36 -0.15
N VAL A 135 -4.20 10.25 -0.58
CA VAL A 135 -4.80 11.24 -1.49
C VAL A 135 -4.81 12.65 -0.87
N LYS A 136 -5.21 12.78 0.40
CA LYS A 136 -5.16 14.07 1.10
C LYS A 136 -3.74 14.63 1.17
N LYS A 137 -2.73 13.77 1.41
CA LYS A 137 -1.32 14.14 1.48
C LYS A 137 -0.79 14.58 0.11
N ILE A 138 -1.13 13.87 -0.97
CA ILE A 138 -0.80 14.25 -2.35
C ILE A 138 -1.32 15.67 -2.66
N ILE A 139 -2.57 15.94 -2.33
CA ILE A 139 -3.20 17.25 -2.55
C ILE A 139 -2.56 18.31 -1.65
N LYS A 140 -2.41 18.06 -0.35
CA LYS A 140 -1.85 18.99 0.64
C LYS A 140 -0.46 19.47 0.26
N TYR A 141 0.40 18.59 -0.22
CA TYR A 141 1.77 18.91 -0.61
C TYR A 141 1.89 19.34 -2.07
N ASN A 142 0.80 19.30 -2.85
CA ASN A 142 0.83 19.52 -4.30
C ASN A 142 1.90 18.64 -4.97
N LEU A 143 1.88 17.33 -4.66
CA LEU A 143 2.85 16.39 -5.21
C LEU A 143 2.62 16.17 -6.70
N PRO A 144 3.68 15.88 -7.49
CA PRO A 144 3.59 15.65 -8.92
C PRO A 144 3.02 14.25 -9.25
N LEU A 145 1.85 13.93 -8.69
CA LEU A 145 1.14 12.66 -8.87
C LEU A 145 -0.28 12.93 -9.38
N ASP A 146 -0.74 12.10 -10.31
CA ASP A 146 -2.13 12.12 -10.78
C ASP A 146 -3.05 11.50 -9.71
N VAL A 147 -3.88 12.34 -9.08
CA VAL A 147 -4.80 11.93 -8.00
C VAL A 147 -5.82 10.91 -8.47
N ASP A 148 -6.38 11.05 -9.67
CA ASP A 148 -7.36 10.10 -10.23
C ASP A 148 -6.69 8.74 -10.45
N ARG A 149 -5.50 8.75 -11.02
CA ARG A 149 -4.71 7.55 -11.25
C ARG A 149 -4.31 6.87 -9.95
N TYR A 150 -3.80 7.64 -8.98
CA TYR A 150 -3.51 7.13 -7.65
C TYR A 150 -4.74 6.48 -7.01
N THR A 151 -5.90 7.17 -7.06
CA THR A 151 -7.15 6.64 -6.49
C THR A 151 -7.60 5.35 -7.17
N GLN A 152 -7.39 5.20 -8.49
CA GLN A 152 -7.68 3.95 -9.18
C GLN A 152 -6.75 2.82 -8.73
N MET A 153 -5.45 3.09 -8.55
CA MET A 153 -4.49 2.12 -8.00
C MET A 153 -4.86 1.68 -6.59
N ALA A 154 -5.18 2.63 -5.72
CA ALA A 154 -5.66 2.38 -4.37
C ALA A 154 -6.94 1.52 -4.35
N ASN A 155 -7.94 1.87 -5.15
CA ASN A 155 -9.16 1.08 -5.26
C ASN A 155 -8.89 -0.33 -5.81
N THR A 156 -7.95 -0.48 -6.75
CA THR A 156 -7.54 -1.80 -7.25
C THR A 156 -7.02 -2.66 -6.12
N TYR A 157 -6.17 -2.11 -5.25
CA TYR A 157 -5.59 -2.81 -4.11
C TYR A 157 -6.64 -3.21 -3.08
N ILE A 158 -7.54 -2.31 -2.73
CA ILE A 158 -8.64 -2.61 -1.80
C ILE A 158 -9.56 -3.72 -2.34
N TYR A 159 -9.95 -3.67 -3.62
CA TYR A 159 -10.76 -4.71 -4.24
C TYR A 159 -10.02 -6.03 -4.40
N PHE A 160 -8.69 -6.00 -4.51
CA PHE A 160 -7.89 -7.21 -4.52
C PHE A 160 -8.03 -8.02 -3.22
N TYR A 161 -8.07 -7.38 -2.06
CA TYR A 161 -8.37 -8.06 -0.80
C TYR A 161 -9.76 -8.71 -0.79
N GLN A 162 -10.78 -8.06 -1.38
CA GLN A 162 -12.09 -8.70 -1.52
C GLN A 162 -12.04 -9.89 -2.48
N TRP A 163 -11.33 -9.78 -3.59
CA TRP A 163 -11.14 -10.88 -4.53
C TRP A 163 -10.40 -12.06 -3.88
N MET A 164 -9.46 -11.79 -3.02
CA MET A 164 -8.69 -12.79 -2.29
C MET A 164 -9.58 -13.68 -1.40
N LYS A 165 -10.72 -13.20 -0.88
CA LYS A 165 -11.68 -14.01 -0.10
C LYS A 165 -12.16 -15.24 -0.84
N THR A 166 -12.23 -15.18 -2.17
CA THR A 166 -12.70 -16.28 -3.03
C THR A 166 -11.57 -16.99 -3.75
N SER A 167 -10.57 -16.28 -4.22
CA SER A 167 -9.45 -16.85 -4.97
C SER A 167 -8.43 -17.56 -4.09
N ARG A 168 -8.28 -17.13 -2.83
CA ARG A 168 -7.23 -17.58 -1.90
C ARG A 168 -5.82 -17.45 -2.50
N MET A 169 -5.59 -16.41 -3.27
CA MET A 169 -4.32 -16.18 -3.96
C MET A 169 -3.74 -14.84 -3.58
N TRP A 170 -2.41 -14.81 -3.40
CA TRP A 170 -1.63 -13.58 -3.44
C TRP A 170 -1.16 -13.29 -4.87
N ILE A 171 -0.65 -12.09 -5.10
CA ILE A 171 -0.10 -11.71 -6.41
C ILE A 171 1.16 -12.56 -6.68
N PRO A 172 1.20 -13.34 -7.77
CA PRO A 172 2.41 -14.06 -8.16
C PRO A 172 3.60 -13.11 -8.36
N LYS A 173 4.83 -13.56 -8.03
CA LYS A 173 6.04 -12.71 -8.06
C LYS A 173 6.32 -12.01 -9.39
N HIS A 174 5.89 -12.60 -10.50
CA HIS A 174 6.08 -12.08 -11.85
C HIS A 174 4.94 -11.22 -12.36
N LYS A 175 3.89 -10.99 -11.54
CA LYS A 175 2.70 -10.22 -11.88
C LYS A 175 2.60 -8.93 -11.07
N SER A 176 1.77 -8.01 -11.54
CA SER A 176 1.47 -6.76 -10.84
C SER A 176 -0.03 -6.46 -10.92
N LEU A 177 -0.58 -5.93 -9.84
CA LEU A 177 -1.93 -5.35 -9.84
C LEU A 177 -2.00 -4.04 -10.64
N TYR A 178 -0.86 -3.36 -10.79
CA TYR A 178 -0.78 -2.00 -11.29
C TYR A 178 -0.50 -1.93 -12.79
N ILE A 179 -0.97 -2.93 -13.55
CA ILE A 179 -0.99 -2.88 -15.01
C ILE A 179 -2.24 -2.16 -15.50
N GLU A 180 -2.16 -1.50 -16.65
CA GLU A 180 -3.26 -0.69 -17.20
C GLU A 180 -4.53 -1.51 -17.43
N GLU A 181 -4.37 -2.77 -17.85
CA GLU A 181 -5.46 -3.70 -18.11
C GLU A 181 -6.33 -3.98 -16.88
N ILE A 182 -5.78 -3.83 -15.68
CA ILE A 182 -6.51 -3.98 -14.41
C ILE A 182 -7.00 -2.60 -13.91
N ILE A 183 -6.08 -1.64 -13.75
CA ILE A 183 -6.36 -0.36 -13.10
C ILE A 183 -7.49 0.42 -13.78
N LYS A 184 -7.57 0.40 -15.11
CA LYS A 184 -8.61 1.12 -15.87
C LYS A 184 -10.03 0.71 -15.49
N HIS A 185 -10.23 -0.45 -14.87
CA HIS A 185 -11.53 -0.94 -14.41
C HIS A 185 -11.88 -0.57 -12.98
N ALA A 186 -10.90 -0.03 -12.23
CA ALA A 186 -11.13 0.45 -10.87
C ALA A 186 -11.77 1.86 -10.86
N PRO A 187 -12.62 2.16 -9.87
CA PRO A 187 -13.21 3.48 -9.72
C PRO A 187 -12.16 4.57 -9.50
N LYS A 188 -12.38 5.78 -10.04
CA LYS A 188 -11.57 6.98 -9.80
C LYS A 188 -11.90 7.71 -8.49
N LYS A 189 -12.86 7.21 -7.72
CA LYS A 189 -13.28 7.77 -6.44
C LYS A 189 -13.43 6.65 -5.43
N PHE A 190 -13.06 6.91 -4.18
CA PHE A 190 -13.30 5.96 -3.10
C PHE A 190 -14.79 5.69 -2.93
N LYS A 191 -15.12 4.45 -2.64
CA LYS A 191 -16.48 4.01 -2.37
C LYS A 191 -16.75 4.01 -0.87
N ARG A 192 -18.03 3.99 -0.50
CA ARG A 192 -18.47 3.77 0.89
C ARG A 192 -18.44 2.28 1.24
N ASP A 193 -18.72 1.44 0.24
CA ASP A 193 -18.79 0.01 0.36
C ASP A 193 -17.91 -0.66 -0.70
N TYR A 194 -17.14 -1.65 -0.28
CA TYR A 194 -16.23 -2.46 -1.09
C TYR A 194 -16.62 -3.94 -1.09
N SER A 195 -17.79 -4.30 -0.56
CA SER A 195 -18.26 -5.69 -0.49
C SER A 195 -18.42 -6.35 -1.86
N GLU A 196 -18.77 -5.56 -2.88
CA GLU A 196 -18.97 -6.02 -4.25
C GLU A 196 -17.88 -5.47 -5.18
N ILE A 197 -17.13 -6.37 -5.80
CA ILE A 197 -16.11 -6.02 -6.78
C ILE A 197 -16.80 -5.68 -8.11
N PRO A 198 -16.50 -4.53 -8.76
CA PRO A 198 -16.99 -4.25 -10.11
C PRO A 198 -16.68 -5.41 -11.06
N GLN A 199 -17.68 -5.86 -11.81
CA GLN A 199 -17.57 -7.07 -12.63
C GLN A 199 -16.34 -7.07 -13.53
N ARG A 200 -16.10 -5.99 -14.29
CA ARG A 200 -14.94 -5.88 -15.19
C ARG A 200 -13.60 -5.93 -14.45
N LEU A 201 -13.55 -5.41 -13.21
CA LEU A 201 -12.34 -5.49 -12.39
C LEU A 201 -12.11 -6.91 -11.88
N ARG A 202 -13.17 -7.64 -11.50
CA ARG A 202 -13.10 -9.05 -11.15
C ARG A 202 -12.59 -9.90 -12.31
N GLU A 203 -13.17 -9.73 -13.50
CA GLU A 203 -12.76 -10.41 -14.73
C GLU A 203 -11.26 -10.13 -15.04
N ALA A 204 -10.81 -8.90 -14.82
CA ALA A 204 -9.40 -8.54 -14.98
C ALA A 204 -8.49 -9.25 -13.97
N PHE A 205 -8.87 -9.34 -12.70
CA PHE A 205 -8.13 -10.13 -11.70
C PHE A 205 -8.06 -11.60 -12.10
N ASP A 206 -9.17 -12.19 -12.47
CA ASP A 206 -9.22 -13.60 -12.89
C ASP A 206 -8.33 -13.85 -14.11
N LYS A 207 -8.34 -12.95 -15.10
CA LYS A 207 -7.54 -13.07 -16.30
C LYS A 207 -6.04 -12.86 -16.05
N TYR A 208 -5.67 -11.79 -15.37
CA TYR A 208 -4.28 -11.34 -15.31
C TYR A 208 -3.53 -11.79 -14.03
N ILE A 209 -4.27 -12.12 -12.97
CA ILE A 209 -3.67 -12.59 -11.71
C ILE A 209 -3.80 -14.10 -11.57
N ALA A 210 -5.00 -14.69 -11.76
CA ALA A 210 -5.21 -16.12 -11.55
C ALA A 210 -4.72 -16.98 -12.73
N ASN A 211 -5.06 -16.62 -13.96
CA ASN A 211 -4.91 -17.51 -15.16
C ASN A 211 -3.73 -17.14 -16.06
N GLY A 212 -2.97 -16.10 -15.76
CA GLY A 212 -1.87 -15.65 -16.61
C GLY A 212 -0.52 -16.30 -16.27
#